data_3463113ca72f45da6b4953ab3a443aae
#
_entry.id   3463113ca72f45da6b4953ab3a443aae
#
_cell.length_a   1.000
_cell.length_b   1.000
_cell.length_c   1.000
_cell.angle_alpha   90.00
_cell.angle_beta   90.00
_cell.angle_gamma   90.00
#
_symmetry.space_group_name_H-M   'P 1'
#
loop_
_entity.id
_entity.type
_entity.pdbx_description
1 polymer ?
#
loop_
_entity_poly.entity_id
_entity_poly.type
_entity_poly.pdbx_seq_one_letter_code
_entity_poly.pdbx_strand_id
1 'polypeptide(L)'
;NTLCQEIFRRGYYWEKKFHKKCTNCEEEYQHDTVSQCRICGNEEFESPDADQILYPRWLMKQRNSMDQSFIEVMKEIEWDLNIVDDAFLLLIKEYFIDPQSGEIEFYRVKELVRGDPTFMRIVADKAGKRGGRYLICPIHRDKTYPHNGDHKKCDVCSLPLQDVHYINTAGSGKTQYYVDGEVLHLSKFNPSKLYGRSPVASMWRQAQSLTAMDNYIYLAYQKRRIPRGVLAITTDNIQSTASFWKGAEEKMERDPHYIPKVGVESSSGRGKVEFVRFMDSLDEMKYA
;
A
#
# COMPACT_ATOMS: atom_id res chain seq x y z
N ASN A 1 7.82 9.62 4.02
CA ASN A 1 8.38 9.30 5.34
C ASN A 1 8.17 10.41 6.37
N THR A 2 8.35 11.67 5.98
CA THR A 2 8.19 12.85 6.86
C THR A 2 6.76 12.99 7.39
N LEU A 3 5.74 12.78 6.56
CA LEU A 3 4.33 12.88 6.97
C LEU A 3 3.99 11.85 8.05
N CYS A 4 4.33 10.57 7.83
CA CYS A 4 4.09 9.51 8.81
C CYS A 4 4.85 9.76 10.13
N GLN A 5 6.08 10.27 10.05
CA GLN A 5 6.85 10.63 11.25
C GLN A 5 6.20 11.76 12.03
N GLU A 6 5.67 12.78 11.35
CA GLU A 6 5.04 13.92 12.03
C GLU A 6 3.70 13.55 12.67
N ILE A 7 2.89 12.72 12.00
CA ILE A 7 1.61 12.24 12.55
C ILE A 7 1.85 11.47 13.86
N PHE A 8 2.85 10.58 13.88
CA PHE A 8 3.10 9.74 15.06
C PHE A 8 4.13 10.31 16.04
N ARG A 9 4.61 11.54 15.83
CA ARG A 9 5.61 12.19 16.70
C ARG A 9 5.14 12.33 18.14
N ARG A 10 3.85 12.61 18.34
CA ARG A 10 3.24 12.81 19.68
C ARG A 10 2.82 11.50 20.35
N GLY A 11 2.94 10.36 19.65
CA GLY A 11 2.44 9.08 20.13
C GLY A 11 0.92 9.00 20.15
N TYR A 12 0.40 8.14 20.98
CA TYR A 12 -1.05 7.94 21.19
C TYR A 12 -1.35 8.00 22.69
N TYR A 13 -2.58 8.36 23.03
CA TYR A 13 -3.09 8.30 24.38
C TYR A 13 -4.41 7.57 24.41
N TRP A 14 -4.74 7.07 25.61
CA TRP A 14 -5.98 6.36 25.86
C TRP A 14 -6.94 7.26 26.59
N GLU A 15 -8.16 7.32 26.11
CA GLU A 15 -9.26 7.99 26.74
C GLU A 15 -10.38 6.99 26.97
N LYS A 16 -11.03 7.03 28.13
CA LYS A 16 -12.21 6.20 28.40
C LYS A 16 -13.34 6.74 27.53
N LYS A 17 -14.05 5.84 26.84
CA LYS A 17 -15.24 6.19 26.06
C LYS A 17 -16.31 6.82 26.95
N PHE A 18 -16.49 6.29 28.15
CA PHE A 18 -17.38 6.82 29.19
C PHE A 18 -16.82 6.50 30.58
N HIS A 19 -17.26 7.25 31.57
CA HIS A 19 -16.95 7.01 32.98
C HIS A 19 -18.07 6.25 33.68
N LYS A 20 -19.33 6.57 33.35
CA LYS A 20 -20.54 5.89 33.83
C LYS A 20 -21.51 5.67 32.67
N LYS A 21 -22.19 4.53 32.68
CA LYS A 21 -23.26 4.18 31.73
C LYS A 21 -24.53 3.85 32.54
N CYS A 22 -25.65 4.45 32.17
CA CYS A 22 -26.91 4.16 32.82
C CYS A 22 -27.37 2.71 32.52
N THR A 23 -27.73 1.94 33.54
CA THR A 23 -28.18 0.57 33.37
C THR A 23 -29.54 0.45 32.68
N ASN A 24 -30.37 1.48 32.69
CA ASN A 24 -31.74 1.43 32.16
C ASN A 24 -31.83 1.96 30.70
N CYS A 25 -31.20 3.09 30.37
CA CYS A 25 -31.30 3.71 29.03
C CYS A 25 -29.98 3.73 28.27
N GLU A 26 -28.94 3.13 28.80
CA GLU A 26 -27.60 3.01 28.22
C GLU A 26 -26.89 4.34 27.90
N GLU A 27 -27.38 5.47 28.44
CA GLU A 27 -26.75 6.77 28.25
C GLU A 27 -25.36 6.81 28.88
N GLU A 28 -24.38 7.32 28.12
CA GLU A 28 -22.96 7.36 28.48
C GLU A 28 -22.59 8.74 29.05
N TYR A 29 -21.92 8.77 30.20
CA TYR A 29 -21.48 9.98 30.87
C TYR A 29 -19.95 10.04 30.96
N GLN A 30 -19.40 11.19 30.60
CA GLN A 30 -17.96 11.44 30.63
C GLN A 30 -17.41 11.81 32.01
N HIS A 31 -18.30 12.01 33.01
CA HIS A 31 -17.93 12.47 34.35
C HIS A 31 -18.44 11.53 35.43
N ASP A 32 -17.59 11.24 36.42
CA ASP A 32 -17.95 10.42 37.58
C ASP A 32 -18.92 11.07 38.54
N THR A 33 -19.12 12.41 38.42
CA THR A 33 -19.94 13.21 39.36
C THR A 33 -21.46 13.05 39.16
N VAL A 34 -21.88 12.35 38.09
CA VAL A 34 -23.32 12.16 37.82
C VAL A 34 -23.89 11.15 38.80
N SER A 35 -24.91 11.56 39.56
CA SER A 35 -25.64 10.73 40.54
C SER A 35 -26.98 10.25 40.01
N GLN A 36 -27.57 10.90 39.03
CA GLN A 36 -28.87 10.58 38.45
C GLN A 36 -28.86 10.72 36.96
N CYS A 37 -29.43 9.78 36.23
CA CYS A 37 -29.51 9.81 34.77
C CYS A 37 -30.44 10.95 34.31
N ARG A 38 -29.93 11.80 33.42
CA ARG A 38 -30.68 12.95 32.89
C ARG A 38 -31.84 12.59 31.97
N ILE A 39 -31.81 11.36 31.40
CA ILE A 39 -32.84 10.89 30.46
C ILE A 39 -33.96 10.14 31.20
N CYS A 40 -33.62 9.16 32.00
CA CYS A 40 -34.60 8.28 32.62
C CYS A 40 -34.73 8.40 34.16
N GLY A 41 -33.91 9.26 34.78
CA GLY A 41 -33.95 9.45 36.23
C GLY A 41 -33.36 8.31 37.05
N ASN A 42 -32.80 7.25 36.43
CA ASN A 42 -32.20 6.13 37.15
C ASN A 42 -30.93 6.57 37.90
N GLU A 43 -30.69 5.99 39.07
CA GLU A 43 -29.51 6.27 39.91
C GLU A 43 -28.47 5.14 39.82
N GLU A 44 -28.78 4.05 39.13
CA GLU A 44 -27.86 2.94 38.95
C GLU A 44 -27.01 3.15 37.66
N PHE A 45 -25.70 3.06 37.85
CA PHE A 45 -24.74 3.20 36.78
C PHE A 45 -23.74 2.06 36.78
N GLU A 46 -23.37 1.65 35.58
CA GLU A 46 -22.31 0.70 35.30
C GLU A 46 -21.00 1.43 35.02
N SER A 47 -19.90 0.96 35.60
CA SER A 47 -18.56 1.42 35.29
C SER A 47 -17.98 0.64 34.11
N PRO A 48 -17.06 1.24 33.32
CA PRO A 48 -16.37 0.51 32.27
C PRO A 48 -15.64 -0.71 32.84
N ASP A 49 -15.73 -1.82 32.10
CA ASP A 49 -15.04 -3.06 32.44
C ASP A 49 -13.51 -2.82 32.43
N ALA A 50 -12.87 -3.13 33.56
CA ALA A 50 -11.43 -2.97 33.74
C ALA A 50 -10.62 -3.82 32.75
N ASP A 51 -11.08 -5.03 32.45
CA ASP A 51 -10.39 -5.95 31.54
C ASP A 51 -10.46 -5.45 30.10
N GLN A 52 -11.58 -4.86 29.68
CA GLN A 52 -11.72 -4.23 28.38
C GLN A 52 -10.80 -3.00 28.20
N ILE A 53 -10.37 -2.35 29.28
CA ILE A 53 -9.41 -1.25 29.25
C ILE A 53 -7.98 -1.76 29.29
N LEU A 54 -7.69 -2.72 30.15
CA LEU A 54 -6.33 -3.21 30.38
C LEU A 54 -5.81 -4.03 29.20
N TYR A 55 -6.66 -4.86 28.60
CA TYR A 55 -6.26 -5.74 27.52
C TYR A 55 -5.79 -4.98 26.25
N PRO A 56 -6.49 -3.99 25.68
CA PRO A 56 -5.99 -3.20 24.56
C PRO A 56 -4.70 -2.45 24.87
N ARG A 57 -4.55 -1.94 26.10
CA ARG A 57 -3.31 -1.28 26.54
C ARG A 57 -2.13 -2.24 26.56
N TRP A 58 -2.35 -3.46 27.04
CA TRP A 58 -1.37 -4.53 27.04
C TRP A 58 -0.99 -4.92 25.59
N LEU A 59 -1.97 -5.16 24.73
CA LEU A 59 -1.79 -5.53 23.33
C LEU A 59 -0.93 -4.50 22.56
N MET A 60 -1.17 -3.23 22.79
CA MET A 60 -0.42 -2.16 22.10
C MET A 60 0.96 -1.88 22.68
N LYS A 61 1.24 -2.34 23.89
CA LYS A 61 2.58 -2.28 24.49
C LYS A 61 3.48 -3.42 24.04
N GLN A 62 2.92 -4.52 23.60
CA GLN A 62 3.67 -5.67 23.14
C GLN A 62 4.26 -5.44 21.74
N ARG A 63 5.34 -6.16 21.46
CA ARG A 63 5.85 -6.32 20.10
C ARG A 63 5.16 -7.51 19.46
N ASN A 64 4.89 -7.39 18.17
CA ASN A 64 4.34 -8.49 17.38
C ASN A 64 5.44 -9.54 17.04
N SER A 65 5.06 -10.60 16.36
CA SER A 65 5.96 -11.67 15.91
C SER A 65 7.07 -11.20 14.95
N MET A 66 6.92 -10.00 14.35
CA MET A 66 7.93 -9.36 13.52
C MET A 66 8.80 -8.37 14.30
N ASP A 67 8.77 -8.39 15.63
CA ASP A 67 9.49 -7.47 16.53
C ASP A 67 9.12 -5.99 16.32
N GLN A 68 7.91 -5.69 15.86
CA GLN A 68 7.41 -4.35 15.63
C GLN A 68 6.53 -3.88 16.79
N SER A 69 6.69 -2.64 17.21
CA SER A 69 5.78 -1.96 18.13
C SER A 69 4.48 -1.54 17.41
N PHE A 70 3.42 -1.31 18.16
CA PHE A 70 2.15 -0.80 17.62
C PHE A 70 2.34 0.48 16.78
N ILE A 71 3.20 1.41 17.23
CA ILE A 71 3.49 2.65 16.50
C ILE A 71 4.15 2.37 15.15
N GLU A 72 5.07 1.39 15.10
CA GLU A 72 5.72 1.00 13.84
C GLU A 72 4.71 0.41 12.86
N VAL A 73 3.85 -0.48 13.31
CA VAL A 73 2.75 -1.04 12.49
C VAL A 73 1.84 0.07 11.97
N MET A 74 1.44 1.02 12.82
CA MET A 74 0.57 2.13 12.41
C MET A 74 1.24 3.08 11.42
N LYS A 75 2.56 3.31 11.53
CA LYS A 75 3.32 4.07 10.52
C LYS A 75 3.32 3.39 9.16
N GLU A 76 3.45 2.07 9.13
CA GLU A 76 3.37 1.29 7.90
C GLU A 76 1.97 1.33 7.29
N ILE A 77 0.92 1.22 8.10
CA ILE A 77 -0.48 1.38 7.69
C ILE A 77 -0.73 2.77 7.07
N GLU A 78 -0.24 3.82 7.72
CA GLU A 78 -0.36 5.18 7.20
C GLU A 78 0.41 5.37 5.88
N TRP A 79 1.57 4.74 5.77
CA TRP A 79 2.36 4.70 4.54
C TRP A 79 1.56 4.05 3.39
N ASP A 80 0.96 2.90 3.64
CA ASP A 80 0.15 2.19 2.65
C ASP A 80 -1.05 3.02 2.19
N LEU A 81 -1.76 3.68 3.13
CA LEU A 81 -2.88 4.57 2.82
C LEU A 81 -2.46 5.76 1.93
N ASN A 82 -1.25 6.28 2.11
CA ASN A 82 -0.78 7.41 1.32
C ASN A 82 -0.25 7.02 -0.06
N ILE A 83 0.20 5.78 -0.25
CA ILE A 83 0.74 5.31 -1.53
C ILE A 83 -0.32 4.57 -2.35
N VAL A 84 -0.97 3.58 -1.75
CA VAL A 84 -1.86 2.64 -2.44
C VAL A 84 -3.33 2.99 -2.22
N ASP A 85 -3.63 3.72 -1.15
CA ASP A 85 -4.98 4.04 -0.66
C ASP A 85 -5.73 2.83 -0.08
N ASP A 86 -5.04 1.75 0.15
CA ASP A 86 -5.53 0.55 0.83
C ASP A 86 -4.51 0.12 1.87
N ALA A 87 -4.95 -0.14 3.09
CA ALA A 87 -4.12 -0.68 4.15
C ALA A 87 -4.88 -1.78 4.90
N PHE A 88 -4.17 -2.81 5.32
CA PHE A 88 -4.73 -3.98 5.98
C PHE A 88 -4.04 -4.19 7.32
N LEU A 89 -4.80 -4.07 8.41
CA LEU A 89 -4.36 -4.43 9.75
C LEU A 89 -4.92 -5.82 10.08
N LEU A 90 -4.02 -6.78 10.26
CA LEU A 90 -4.36 -8.15 10.61
C LEU A 90 -4.47 -8.28 12.13
N LEU A 91 -5.59 -8.78 12.59
CA LEU A 91 -5.89 -9.11 13.97
C LEU A 91 -5.67 -10.61 14.16
N ILE A 92 -4.49 -11.01 14.59
CA ILE A 92 -4.18 -12.43 14.81
C ILE A 92 -4.88 -12.89 16.06
N LYS A 93 -5.88 -13.77 15.90
CA LYS A 93 -6.74 -14.25 16.96
C LYS A 93 -6.24 -15.57 17.53
N GLU A 94 -6.38 -15.72 18.83
CA GLU A 94 -6.26 -16.97 19.57
C GLU A 94 -7.66 -17.40 20.03
N TYR A 95 -8.06 -18.60 19.67
CA TYR A 95 -9.39 -19.15 19.96
C TYR A 95 -9.32 -20.10 21.14
N PHE A 96 -10.25 -19.95 22.06
CA PHE A 96 -10.42 -20.83 23.22
C PHE A 96 -11.66 -21.69 23.01
N ILE A 97 -11.45 -23.00 23.10
CA ILE A 97 -12.50 -24.02 22.86
C ILE A 97 -12.93 -24.55 24.20
N ASP A 98 -14.23 -24.61 24.44
CA ASP A 98 -14.80 -25.32 25.58
C ASP A 98 -14.56 -26.84 25.40
N PRO A 99 -13.87 -27.50 26.36
CA PRO A 99 -13.59 -28.94 26.27
C PRO A 99 -14.83 -29.83 26.30
N GLN A 100 -15.96 -29.33 26.82
CA GLN A 100 -17.17 -30.09 26.96
C GLN A 100 -18.07 -30.01 25.74
N SER A 101 -18.30 -28.81 25.22
CA SER A 101 -19.15 -28.58 24.05
C SER A 101 -18.39 -28.70 22.73
N GLY A 102 -17.06 -28.51 22.73
CA GLY A 102 -16.24 -28.44 21.54
C GLY A 102 -16.47 -27.15 20.73
N GLU A 103 -17.20 -26.19 21.26
CA GLU A 103 -17.46 -24.90 20.60
C GLU A 103 -16.44 -23.84 20.99
N ILE A 104 -16.35 -22.78 20.19
CA ILE A 104 -15.50 -21.62 20.53
C ILE A 104 -16.21 -20.83 21.63
N GLU A 105 -15.65 -20.84 22.83
CA GLU A 105 -16.17 -20.09 23.96
C GLU A 105 -15.90 -18.58 23.77
N PHE A 106 -14.66 -18.23 23.47
CA PHE A 106 -14.26 -16.86 23.18
C PHE A 106 -12.98 -16.83 22.33
N TYR A 107 -12.63 -15.66 21.87
CA TYR A 107 -11.35 -15.40 21.23
C TYR A 107 -10.74 -14.11 21.77
N ARG A 108 -9.42 -14.00 21.70
CA ARG A 108 -8.71 -12.76 21.94
C ARG A 108 -7.75 -12.44 20.80
N VAL A 109 -7.46 -11.16 20.62
CA VAL A 109 -6.47 -10.71 19.63
C VAL A 109 -5.08 -10.85 20.24
N LYS A 110 -4.28 -11.78 19.77
CA LYS A 110 -2.93 -12.02 20.28
C LYS A 110 -1.93 -10.94 19.86
N GLU A 111 -2.00 -10.53 18.61
CA GLU A 111 -1.09 -9.53 18.03
C GLU A 111 -1.73 -8.78 16.86
N LEU A 112 -1.13 -7.63 16.55
CA LEU A 112 -1.49 -6.77 15.43
C LEU A 112 -0.34 -6.78 14.42
N VAL A 113 -0.64 -7.09 13.16
CA VAL A 113 0.34 -7.22 12.08
C VAL A 113 -0.13 -6.46 10.85
N ARG A 114 0.78 -5.79 10.15
CA ARG A 114 0.48 -5.20 8.85
C ARG A 114 0.30 -6.29 7.78
N GLY A 115 -0.79 -6.24 7.04
CA GLY A 115 -0.97 -7.01 5.81
C GLY A 115 -0.48 -6.20 4.61
N ASP A 116 0.52 -6.71 3.88
CA ASP A 116 1.04 -5.99 2.71
C ASP A 116 -0.04 -5.89 1.61
N PRO A 117 -0.44 -4.68 1.19
CA PRO A 117 -1.48 -4.49 0.16
C PRO A 117 -1.14 -5.14 -1.18
N THR A 118 0.14 -5.36 -1.47
CA THR A 118 0.59 -6.04 -2.69
C THR A 118 0.08 -7.46 -2.78
N PHE A 119 -0.02 -8.14 -1.64
CA PHE A 119 -0.39 -9.55 -1.55
C PHE A 119 -1.80 -9.79 -0.99
N MET A 120 -2.36 -8.79 -0.32
CA MET A 120 -3.72 -8.88 0.20
C MET A 120 -4.76 -8.76 -0.92
N ARG A 121 -5.76 -9.64 -0.89
CA ARG A 121 -6.87 -9.64 -1.84
C ARG A 121 -8.19 -9.75 -1.11
N ILE A 122 -9.17 -8.95 -1.52
CA ILE A 122 -10.53 -9.02 -1.04
C ILE A 122 -11.26 -10.12 -1.81
N VAL A 123 -11.86 -11.06 -1.09
CA VAL A 123 -12.74 -12.06 -1.68
C VAL A 123 -14.12 -11.44 -1.83
N ALA A 124 -14.67 -11.47 -3.04
CA ALA A 124 -16.00 -10.99 -3.31
C ALA A 124 -16.77 -11.96 -4.22
N ASP A 125 -18.07 -12.00 -4.06
CA ASP A 125 -18.98 -12.74 -4.93
C ASP A 125 -19.15 -12.06 -6.31
N LYS A 126 -20.00 -12.63 -7.17
CA LYS A 126 -20.30 -12.06 -8.50
C LYS A 126 -21.01 -10.70 -8.43
N ALA A 127 -21.67 -10.40 -7.32
CA ALA A 127 -22.38 -9.13 -7.09
C ALA A 127 -21.48 -8.06 -6.45
N GLY A 128 -20.22 -8.40 -6.12
CA GLY A 128 -19.26 -7.50 -5.46
C GLY A 128 -19.41 -7.44 -3.94
N LYS A 129 -20.23 -8.31 -3.33
CA LYS A 129 -20.31 -8.45 -1.88
C LYS A 129 -19.12 -9.24 -1.36
N ARG A 130 -18.51 -8.79 -0.25
CA ARG A 130 -17.40 -9.48 0.41
C ARG A 130 -17.84 -10.87 0.89
N GLY A 131 -16.96 -11.86 0.76
CA GLY A 131 -17.24 -13.27 1.08
C GLY A 131 -17.91 -14.03 -0.06
N GLY A 132 -18.61 -15.12 0.27
CA GLY A 132 -19.46 -15.88 -0.64
C GLY A 132 -18.75 -16.80 -1.64
N ARG A 133 -17.43 -17.00 -1.52
CA ARG A 133 -16.67 -17.93 -2.40
C ARG A 133 -16.13 -19.14 -1.67
N TYR A 134 -15.51 -18.92 -0.53
CA TYR A 134 -14.81 -19.93 0.23
C TYR A 134 -15.26 -19.89 1.68
N LEU A 135 -15.35 -21.07 2.28
CA LEU A 135 -15.55 -21.25 3.71
C LEU A 135 -14.28 -21.84 4.32
N ILE A 136 -13.97 -21.49 5.55
CA ILE A 136 -12.81 -22.00 6.27
C ILE A 136 -13.16 -22.23 7.74
N CYS A 137 -12.49 -23.20 8.35
CA CYS A 137 -12.51 -23.34 9.79
C CYS A 137 -11.57 -22.31 10.43
N PRO A 138 -12.01 -21.55 11.44
CA PRO A 138 -11.17 -20.55 12.10
C PRO A 138 -9.92 -21.15 12.78
N ILE A 139 -9.95 -22.44 13.09
CA ILE A 139 -8.84 -23.17 13.73
C ILE A 139 -8.02 -23.95 12.71
N HIS A 140 -8.69 -24.77 11.87
CA HIS A 140 -8.04 -25.62 10.87
C HIS A 140 -8.02 -24.89 9.50
N ARG A 141 -7.02 -24.05 9.30
CA ARG A 141 -6.93 -23.14 8.14
C ARG A 141 -6.28 -23.74 6.88
N ASP A 142 -5.86 -24.98 6.96
CA ASP A 142 -5.18 -25.65 5.83
C ASP A 142 -6.12 -26.08 4.71
N LYS A 143 -7.43 -26.19 5.02
CA LYS A 143 -8.45 -26.66 4.08
C LYS A 143 -9.55 -25.62 3.90
N THR A 144 -9.80 -25.26 2.64
CA THR A 144 -10.93 -24.42 2.25
C THR A 144 -12.05 -25.25 1.64
N TYR A 145 -13.28 -24.79 1.86
CA TYR A 145 -14.49 -25.41 1.33
C TYR A 145 -15.20 -24.44 0.40
N PRO A 146 -15.80 -24.91 -0.71
CA PRO A 146 -16.58 -24.03 -1.59
C PRO A 146 -17.88 -23.59 -0.88
N HIS A 147 -18.22 -22.32 -1.01
CA HIS A 147 -19.41 -21.73 -0.37
C HIS A 147 -20.73 -22.41 -0.80
N ASN A 148 -20.80 -22.87 -2.08
CA ASN A 148 -21.97 -23.54 -2.63
C ASN A 148 -22.01 -25.06 -2.37
N GLY A 149 -21.12 -25.57 -1.52
CA GLY A 149 -21.07 -26.99 -1.15
C GLY A 149 -21.96 -27.31 0.05
N ASP A 150 -22.18 -28.62 0.29
CA ASP A 150 -22.98 -29.11 1.41
C ASP A 150 -22.25 -29.02 2.77
N HIS A 151 -20.98 -28.64 2.74
CA HIS A 151 -20.14 -28.55 3.93
C HIS A 151 -20.45 -27.28 4.74
N LYS A 152 -21.10 -27.44 5.89
CA LYS A 152 -21.34 -26.35 6.86
C LYS A 152 -20.43 -26.43 8.09
N LYS A 153 -19.80 -27.56 8.30
CA LYS A 153 -18.95 -27.87 9.46
C LYS A 153 -17.58 -28.35 9.02
N CYS A 154 -16.60 -28.14 9.87
CA CYS A 154 -15.23 -28.62 9.67
C CYS A 154 -15.16 -30.13 9.82
N ASP A 155 -14.49 -30.81 8.90
CA ASP A 155 -14.34 -32.30 8.94
C ASP A 155 -13.47 -32.76 10.13
N VAL A 156 -12.67 -31.88 10.74
CA VAL A 156 -11.75 -32.23 11.83
C VAL A 156 -12.34 -31.96 13.21
N CYS A 157 -12.89 -30.76 13.42
CA CYS A 157 -13.36 -30.32 14.73
C CYS A 157 -14.88 -30.09 14.80
N SER A 158 -15.61 -30.32 13.70
CA SER A 158 -17.07 -30.13 13.60
C SER A 158 -17.56 -28.71 13.88
N LEU A 159 -16.66 -27.73 14.05
CA LEU A 159 -17.01 -26.32 14.20
C LEU A 159 -17.65 -25.77 12.93
N PRO A 160 -18.55 -24.77 13.06
CA PRO A 160 -19.14 -24.10 11.90
C PRO A 160 -18.06 -23.42 11.08
N LEU A 161 -18.16 -23.57 9.77
CA LEU A 161 -17.28 -22.88 8.83
C LEU A 161 -17.68 -21.41 8.69
N GLN A 162 -16.70 -20.54 8.49
CA GLN A 162 -16.87 -19.11 8.33
C GLN A 162 -16.47 -18.65 6.95
N ASP A 163 -17.11 -17.60 6.43
CA ASP A 163 -16.82 -17.00 5.14
C ASP A 163 -15.42 -16.36 5.11
N VAL A 164 -14.68 -16.64 4.05
CA VAL A 164 -13.39 -15.98 3.78
C VAL A 164 -13.64 -14.64 3.14
N HIS A 165 -13.19 -13.59 3.80
CA HIS A 165 -13.30 -12.22 3.32
C HIS A 165 -12.01 -11.70 2.67
N TYR A 166 -10.84 -12.21 3.11
CA TYR A 166 -9.54 -11.78 2.62
C TYR A 166 -8.60 -12.96 2.43
N ILE A 167 -7.69 -12.80 1.47
CA ILE A 167 -6.65 -13.77 1.15
C ILE A 167 -5.31 -13.05 1.12
N ASN A 168 -4.29 -13.64 1.73
CA ASN A 168 -2.90 -13.22 1.59
C ASN A 168 -2.14 -14.25 0.78
N THR A 169 -1.54 -13.81 -0.33
CA THR A 169 -0.77 -14.65 -1.26
C THR A 169 0.75 -14.47 -1.08
N ALA A 170 1.19 -13.71 -0.07
CA ALA A 170 2.60 -13.54 0.24
C ALA A 170 3.20 -14.82 0.85
N GLY A 171 4.48 -15.03 0.55
CA GLY A 171 5.26 -16.08 1.16
C GLY A 171 5.44 -17.34 0.30
N SER A 172 5.85 -18.44 0.91
CA SER A 172 6.33 -19.69 0.30
C SER A 172 5.25 -20.52 -0.42
N GLY A 173 4.36 -19.88 -1.15
CA GLY A 173 3.32 -20.56 -1.93
C GLY A 173 2.08 -21.02 -1.16
N LYS A 174 2.03 -20.81 0.16
CA LYS A 174 0.82 -21.06 0.97
C LYS A 174 -0.04 -19.82 1.05
N THR A 175 -1.25 -19.90 0.53
CA THR A 175 -2.26 -18.87 0.68
C THR A 175 -2.81 -18.88 2.11
N GLN A 176 -2.86 -17.71 2.74
CA GLN A 176 -3.50 -17.53 4.02
C GLN A 176 -4.89 -16.94 3.84
N TYR A 177 -5.85 -17.44 4.60
CA TYR A 177 -7.25 -17.06 4.50
C TYR A 177 -7.70 -16.40 5.80
N TYR A 178 -8.44 -15.31 5.68
CA TYR A 178 -8.94 -14.54 6.81
C TYR A 178 -10.45 -14.40 6.72
N VAL A 179 -11.10 -14.61 7.86
CA VAL A 179 -12.54 -14.45 8.01
C VAL A 179 -12.90 -13.03 8.41
N ASP A 180 -14.20 -12.75 8.51
CA ASP A 180 -14.69 -11.47 9.00
C ASP A 180 -14.16 -11.15 10.41
N GLY A 181 -13.84 -9.89 10.64
CA GLY A 181 -13.29 -9.42 11.91
C GLY A 181 -11.85 -9.85 12.22
N GLU A 182 -11.12 -10.47 11.27
CA GLU A 182 -9.68 -10.74 11.40
C GLU A 182 -8.83 -9.74 10.64
N VAL A 183 -9.42 -8.98 9.73
CA VAL A 183 -8.73 -7.95 8.95
C VAL A 183 -9.51 -6.65 9.06
N LEU A 184 -8.86 -5.61 9.53
CA LEU A 184 -9.35 -4.25 9.43
C LEU A 184 -8.81 -3.64 8.14
N HIS A 185 -9.68 -3.51 7.14
CA HIS A 185 -9.36 -2.88 5.86
C HIS A 185 -9.66 -1.39 5.94
N LEU A 186 -8.63 -0.59 5.82
CA LEU A 186 -8.67 0.86 5.81
C LEU A 186 -8.47 1.34 4.38
N SER A 187 -9.38 2.17 3.88
CA SER A 187 -9.27 2.80 2.56
C SER A 187 -9.91 4.17 2.58
N LYS A 188 -9.41 5.07 1.74
CA LYS A 188 -10.09 6.35 1.51
C LYS A 188 -11.35 6.10 0.69
N PHE A 189 -12.28 7.06 0.75
CA PHE A 189 -13.57 6.90 0.11
C PHE A 189 -13.46 6.69 -1.41
N ASN A 190 -14.00 5.55 -1.86
CA ASN A 190 -14.17 5.24 -3.28
C ASN A 190 -15.56 4.62 -3.50
N PRO A 191 -16.54 5.36 -4.03
CA PRO A 191 -17.94 4.95 -4.07
C PRO A 191 -18.22 3.73 -4.96
N SER A 192 -17.34 3.41 -5.89
CA SER A 192 -17.62 2.41 -6.93
C SER A 192 -16.76 1.15 -6.84
N LYS A 193 -15.87 1.01 -5.84
CA LYS A 193 -14.90 -0.11 -5.80
C LYS A 193 -14.67 -0.64 -4.39
N LEU A 194 -14.27 -1.90 -4.34
CA LEU A 194 -13.85 -2.57 -3.09
C LEU A 194 -12.49 -2.07 -2.60
N TYR A 195 -11.66 -1.57 -3.50
CA TYR A 195 -10.33 -1.03 -3.21
C TYR A 195 -10.31 0.49 -3.34
N GLY A 196 -9.41 1.13 -2.61
CA GLY A 196 -9.10 2.54 -2.74
C GLY A 196 -8.52 2.90 -4.12
N ARG A 197 -8.26 4.16 -4.33
CA ARG A 197 -7.60 4.67 -5.55
C ARG A 197 -6.30 5.35 -5.18
N SER A 198 -5.19 4.72 -5.56
CA SER A 198 -3.86 5.23 -5.29
C SER A 198 -3.68 6.69 -5.75
N PRO A 199 -3.32 7.62 -4.85
CA PRO A 199 -2.98 8.99 -5.21
C PRO A 199 -1.77 9.04 -6.16
N VAL A 200 -0.80 8.14 -5.94
CA VAL A 200 0.41 8.03 -6.76
C VAL A 200 0.08 7.64 -8.21
N ALA A 201 -0.90 6.75 -8.40
CA ALA A 201 -1.33 6.33 -9.74
C ALA A 201 -1.90 7.51 -10.55
N SER A 202 -2.55 8.48 -9.90
CA SER A 202 -3.09 9.66 -10.59
C SER A 202 -1.99 10.64 -11.04
N MET A 203 -0.86 10.66 -10.36
CA MET A 203 0.30 11.51 -10.65
C MET A 203 1.43 10.76 -11.37
N TRP A 204 1.20 9.53 -11.80
CA TRP A 204 2.25 8.65 -12.34
C TRP A 204 3.00 9.27 -13.53
N ARG A 205 2.26 9.89 -14.45
CA ARG A 205 2.87 10.54 -15.62
C ARG A 205 3.78 11.70 -15.23
N GLN A 206 3.35 12.54 -14.28
CA GLN A 206 4.16 13.65 -13.77
C GLN A 206 5.42 13.13 -13.07
N ALA A 207 5.28 12.09 -12.24
CA ALA A 207 6.42 11.48 -11.57
C ALA A 207 7.43 10.89 -12.56
N GLN A 208 6.96 10.19 -13.59
CA GLN A 208 7.85 9.70 -14.67
C GLN A 208 8.56 10.82 -15.41
N SER A 209 7.84 11.90 -15.75
CA SER A 209 8.44 13.06 -16.42
C SER A 209 9.51 13.71 -15.56
N LEU A 210 9.24 13.93 -14.27
CA LEU A 210 10.22 14.47 -13.32
C LEU A 210 11.46 13.57 -13.21
N THR A 211 11.26 12.26 -13.07
CA THR A 211 12.38 11.30 -13.00
C THR A 211 13.21 11.31 -14.27
N ALA A 212 12.58 11.40 -15.43
CA ALA A 212 13.29 11.51 -16.71
C ALA A 212 14.09 12.82 -16.83
N MET A 213 13.50 13.93 -16.37
CA MET A 213 14.18 15.23 -16.31
C MET A 213 15.38 15.20 -15.36
N ASP A 214 15.22 14.66 -14.17
CA ASP A 214 16.30 14.53 -13.17
C ASP A 214 17.43 13.66 -13.72
N ASN A 215 17.12 12.52 -14.33
CA ASN A 215 18.12 11.67 -14.96
C ASN A 215 18.85 12.38 -16.11
N TYR A 216 18.13 13.13 -16.93
CA TYR A 216 18.74 13.91 -17.99
C TYR A 216 19.70 14.98 -17.45
N ILE A 217 19.25 15.74 -16.44
CA ILE A 217 20.07 16.77 -15.78
C ILE A 217 21.31 16.11 -15.14
N TYR A 218 21.12 15.02 -14.39
CA TYR A 218 22.21 14.28 -13.76
C TYR A 218 23.26 13.84 -14.79
N LEU A 219 22.86 13.23 -15.91
CA LEU A 219 23.76 12.80 -16.96
C LEU A 219 24.46 13.99 -17.64
N ALA A 220 23.75 15.10 -17.86
CA ALA A 220 24.33 16.32 -18.41
C ALA A 220 25.44 16.88 -17.52
N TYR A 221 25.23 16.90 -16.19
CA TYR A 221 26.25 17.33 -15.23
C TYR A 221 27.41 16.35 -15.13
N GLN A 222 27.13 15.05 -15.02
CA GLN A 222 28.15 14.02 -14.89
C GLN A 222 29.08 13.96 -16.09
N LYS A 223 28.52 14.02 -17.29
CA LYS A 223 29.29 13.95 -18.54
C LYS A 223 29.80 15.32 -19.00
N ARG A 224 29.39 16.40 -18.33
CA ARG A 224 29.78 17.80 -18.67
C ARG A 224 29.59 18.18 -20.15
N ARG A 225 28.66 17.50 -20.82
CA ARG A 225 28.38 17.71 -22.25
C ARG A 225 26.88 17.87 -22.45
N ILE A 226 26.49 18.97 -23.03
CA ILE A 226 25.13 19.22 -23.52
C ILE A 226 25.19 19.05 -25.02
N PRO A 227 24.28 18.27 -25.65
CA PRO A 227 24.25 18.20 -27.11
C PRO A 227 23.94 19.59 -27.67
N ARG A 228 24.93 20.23 -28.26
CA ARG A 228 24.82 21.60 -28.74
C ARG A 228 24.35 21.70 -30.17
N GLY A 229 24.26 20.59 -30.89
CA GLY A 229 23.85 20.61 -32.29
C GLY A 229 24.18 19.33 -33.04
N VAL A 230 23.83 19.29 -34.29
CA VAL A 230 24.15 18.22 -35.27
C VAL A 230 25.12 18.77 -36.31
N LEU A 231 26.10 17.93 -36.65
CA LEU A 231 26.99 18.23 -37.75
C LEU A 231 26.33 17.76 -39.07
N ALA A 232 25.87 18.68 -39.88
CA ALA A 232 25.33 18.39 -41.20
C ALA A 232 26.46 18.35 -42.24
N ILE A 233 26.57 17.23 -42.95
CA ILE A 233 27.63 17.03 -43.97
C ILE A 233 26.94 16.73 -45.28
N THR A 234 27.29 17.51 -46.30
CA THR A 234 26.83 17.26 -47.66
C THR A 234 27.84 16.34 -48.35
N THR A 235 27.41 15.18 -48.82
CA THR A 235 28.25 14.17 -49.49
C THR A 235 27.55 13.62 -50.72
N ASP A 236 28.34 13.24 -51.71
CA ASP A 236 27.84 12.67 -52.97
C ASP A 236 27.57 11.15 -52.86
N ASN A 237 27.93 10.50 -51.74
CA ASN A 237 27.74 9.08 -51.53
C ASN A 237 26.77 8.77 -50.35
N ILE A 238 25.50 8.54 -50.68
CA ILE A 238 24.44 8.33 -49.73
C ILE A 238 24.58 6.99 -48.97
N GLN A 239 25.11 5.93 -49.59
CA GLN A 239 25.19 4.59 -48.96
C GLN A 239 26.25 4.52 -47.84
N SER A 240 27.42 5.13 -48.05
CA SER A 240 28.44 5.23 -47.01
C SER A 240 27.99 6.09 -45.85
N THR A 241 27.18 7.11 -46.11
CA THR A 241 26.60 7.99 -45.12
C THR A 241 25.52 7.28 -44.28
N ALA A 242 24.69 6.45 -44.90
CA ALA A 242 23.62 5.69 -44.17
C ALA A 242 24.22 4.68 -43.19
N SER A 243 25.27 3.95 -43.58
CA SER A 243 25.94 3.00 -42.67
C SER A 243 26.63 3.69 -41.49
N PHE A 244 27.19 4.83 -41.75
CA PHE A 244 27.81 5.71 -40.73
C PHE A 244 26.76 6.21 -39.74
N TRP A 245 25.60 6.70 -40.21
CA TRP A 245 24.54 7.21 -39.36
C TRP A 245 23.95 6.12 -38.47
N LYS A 246 23.77 4.89 -38.99
CA LYS A 246 23.30 3.75 -38.18
C LYS A 246 24.27 3.46 -37.01
N GLY A 247 25.57 3.45 -37.27
CA GLY A 247 26.57 3.29 -36.21
C GLY A 247 26.67 4.46 -35.25
N ALA A 248 26.34 5.66 -35.71
CA ALA A 248 26.27 6.85 -34.87
C ALA A 248 25.03 6.87 -33.98
N GLU A 249 23.87 6.43 -34.50
CA GLU A 249 22.64 6.27 -33.73
C GLU A 249 22.83 5.29 -32.58
N GLU A 250 23.41 4.12 -32.78
CA GLU A 250 23.71 3.16 -31.71
C GLU A 250 24.63 3.74 -30.61
N LYS A 251 25.57 4.60 -30.99
CA LYS A 251 26.44 5.30 -30.04
C LYS A 251 25.73 6.44 -29.32
N MET A 252 24.82 7.15 -29.99
CA MET A 252 23.99 8.20 -29.38
C MET A 252 22.95 7.62 -28.42
N GLU A 253 22.41 6.45 -28.70
CA GLU A 253 21.53 5.75 -27.74
C GLU A 253 22.27 5.38 -26.43
N ARG A 254 23.52 4.94 -26.54
CA ARG A 254 24.37 4.64 -25.38
C ARG A 254 24.95 5.88 -24.70
N ASP A 255 25.21 6.93 -25.46
CA ASP A 255 25.73 8.20 -24.97
C ASP A 255 25.01 9.38 -25.66
N PRO A 256 23.95 9.93 -25.04
CA PRO A 256 23.20 11.08 -25.60
C PRO A 256 24.02 12.30 -25.92
N HIS A 257 25.26 12.36 -25.43
CA HIS A 257 26.16 13.45 -25.66
C HIS A 257 27.25 13.16 -26.74
N TYR A 258 27.14 11.98 -27.35
CA TYR A 258 28.08 11.63 -28.44
C TYR A 258 27.83 12.53 -29.65
N ILE A 259 28.85 13.24 -30.07
CA ILE A 259 28.83 14.02 -31.30
C ILE A 259 29.56 13.23 -32.39
N PRO A 260 28.86 12.71 -33.40
CA PRO A 260 29.51 12.00 -34.49
C PRO A 260 30.43 12.94 -35.27
N LYS A 261 31.66 12.53 -35.46
CA LYS A 261 32.65 13.27 -36.30
C LYS A 261 32.81 12.48 -37.59
N VAL A 262 32.52 13.11 -38.72
CA VAL A 262 32.70 12.51 -40.04
C VAL A 262 33.81 13.28 -40.77
N GLY A 263 34.82 12.53 -41.19
CA GLY A 263 35.76 13.03 -42.20
C GLY A 263 35.23 12.69 -43.59
N VAL A 264 34.98 13.66 -44.43
CA VAL A 264 34.58 13.49 -45.84
C VAL A 264 35.72 13.86 -46.74
N GLU A 265 36.26 12.90 -47.51
CA GLU A 265 37.12 13.19 -48.64
C GLU A 265 36.24 13.65 -49.79
N SER A 266 36.34 14.91 -50.15
CA SER A 266 35.66 15.46 -51.31
C SER A 266 36.57 15.38 -52.50
N SER A 267 36.25 14.55 -53.47
CA SER A 267 36.93 14.51 -54.76
C SER A 267 36.70 15.76 -55.65
N SER A 268 35.67 16.56 -55.29
CA SER A 268 35.29 17.77 -56.06
C SER A 268 35.56 19.08 -55.32
N GLY A 269 36.22 19.06 -54.19
CA GLY A 269 36.62 20.28 -53.44
C GLY A 269 35.49 21.16 -52.91
N ARG A 270 34.21 20.67 -52.88
CA ARG A 270 33.03 21.43 -52.48
C ARG A 270 32.22 20.78 -51.34
N GLY A 271 32.85 19.99 -50.49
CA GLY A 271 32.18 19.49 -49.31
C GLY A 271 31.86 20.64 -48.33
N LYS A 272 30.59 20.86 -47.99
CA LYS A 272 30.17 21.84 -47.00
C LYS A 272 29.89 21.12 -45.69
N VAL A 273 30.53 21.52 -44.62
CA VAL A 273 30.28 21.06 -43.27
C VAL A 273 29.58 22.18 -42.52
N GLU A 274 28.41 21.96 -42.07
CA GLU A 274 27.61 22.93 -41.32
C GLU A 274 27.23 22.38 -39.96
N PHE A 275 27.46 23.14 -38.88
CA PHE A 275 27.07 22.79 -37.53
C PHE A 275 25.77 23.51 -37.21
N VAL A 276 24.69 22.74 -37.10
CA VAL A 276 23.37 23.25 -36.72
C VAL A 276 23.25 23.16 -35.20
N ARG A 277 23.18 24.30 -34.53
CA ARG A 277 22.96 24.37 -33.09
C ARG A 277 21.47 24.13 -32.75
N PHE A 278 21.19 23.34 -31.73
CA PHE A 278 19.85 23.13 -31.27
C PHE A 278 19.46 24.08 -30.13
N MET A 279 20.42 24.44 -29.26
CA MET A 279 20.21 25.33 -28.11
C MET A 279 21.48 26.14 -27.85
N ASP A 280 21.32 27.39 -27.50
CA ASP A 280 22.47 28.30 -27.23
C ASP A 280 22.89 28.27 -25.75
N SER A 281 21.99 27.92 -24.80
CA SER A 281 22.31 27.86 -23.38
C SER A 281 21.41 26.88 -22.59
N LEU A 282 21.88 26.47 -21.40
CA LEU A 282 21.10 25.71 -20.42
C LEU A 282 19.85 26.45 -19.91
N ASP A 283 19.86 27.78 -19.99
CA ASP A 283 18.73 28.60 -19.51
C ASP A 283 17.51 28.49 -20.44
N GLU A 284 17.73 28.23 -21.75
CA GLU A 284 16.63 27.99 -22.69
C GLU A 284 15.87 26.68 -22.40
N MET A 285 16.55 25.68 -21.81
CA MET A 285 15.87 24.43 -21.39
C MET A 285 14.93 24.59 -20.21
N LYS A 286 15.06 25.65 -19.41
CA LYS A 286 14.18 25.86 -18.23
C LYS A 286 12.79 26.36 -18.60
N TYR A 287 12.60 26.82 -19.82
CA TYR A 287 11.37 27.45 -20.30
C TYR A 287 10.68 26.69 -21.44
N ALA A 288 11.20 25.53 -21.86
CA ALA A 288 10.59 24.63 -22.81
C ALA A 288 9.90 23.44 -22.08
#